data_deda052b8c9d42b921ff1af07d33b669
#
_entry.id   deda052b8c9d42b921ff1af07d33b669
#
_cell.length_a   1.000
_cell.length_b   1.000
_cell.length_c   1.000
_cell.angle_alpha   90.00
_cell.angle_beta   90.00
_cell.angle_gamma   90.00
#
_symmetry.space_group_name_H-M   'P 1'
#
loop_
_entity.id
_entity.type
_entity.pdbx_description
1 polymer ?
#
loop_
_entity_poly.entity_id
_entity_poly.type
_entity_poly.pdbx_seq_one_letter_code
_entity_poly.pdbx_strand_id
1 'polypeptide(L)'
;AWIPILGPAVRRAEAAAWCRAAALASHAGLDAGRLVGLASSAAPGLRIASGRVEARLRDGATLEEALAAVGRLPRTVLEAVGVGEVTGTTAETLDRLAARLEEEARAGFTAAVAAIGFLAWLVVAGLIALVVFRFASFYAGILRQATSL
;
A
#
# COMPACT_ATOMS: atom_id res chain seq x y z
N ALA A 1 8.00 5.58 -13.63
CA ALA A 1 6.88 4.78 -14.18
C ALA A 1 6.98 3.27 -13.86
N TRP A 2 7.72 2.86 -12.83
CA TRP A 2 8.05 1.44 -12.60
C TRP A 2 7.38 0.81 -11.38
N ILE A 3 6.30 1.38 -10.82
CA ILE A 3 5.72 0.83 -9.58
C ILE A 3 4.17 0.79 -9.61
N PRO A 4 3.52 0.08 -10.55
CA PRO A 4 2.10 -0.16 -10.44
C PRO A 4 1.75 -1.18 -9.35
N ILE A 5 2.69 -2.07 -8.98
CA ILE A 5 2.47 -3.15 -8.00
C ILE A 5 2.64 -2.65 -6.56
N LEU A 6 3.55 -1.71 -6.31
CA LEU A 6 3.78 -1.14 -4.99
C LEU A 6 2.75 -0.07 -4.60
N GLY A 7 2.13 0.59 -5.56
CA GLY A 7 1.16 1.66 -5.30
C GLY A 7 -0.02 1.23 -4.41
N PRO A 8 -0.68 0.10 -4.66
CA PRO A 8 -1.76 -0.39 -3.80
C PRO A 8 -1.30 -0.79 -2.40
N ALA A 9 -0.11 -1.41 -2.27
CA ALA A 9 0.44 -1.82 -0.98
C ALA A 9 0.80 -0.60 -0.12
N VAL A 10 1.43 0.42 -0.71
CA VAL A 10 1.75 1.68 -0.03
C VAL A 10 0.48 2.39 0.43
N ARG A 11 -0.55 2.47 -0.42
CA ARG A 11 -1.83 3.09 -0.03
C ARG A 11 -2.51 2.36 1.12
N ARG A 12 -2.44 1.02 1.17
CA ARG A 12 -2.97 0.23 2.29
C ARG A 12 -2.18 0.47 3.57
N ALA A 13 -0.85 0.54 3.48
CA ALA A 13 0.00 0.86 4.61
C ALA A 13 -0.29 2.25 5.17
N GLU A 14 -0.46 3.25 4.33
CA GLU A 14 -0.85 4.61 4.73
C GLU A 14 -2.25 4.62 5.37
N ALA A 15 -3.21 3.90 4.80
CA ALA A 15 -4.55 3.79 5.39
C ALA A 15 -4.50 3.07 6.74
N ALA A 16 -3.67 2.04 6.89
CA ALA A 16 -3.46 1.36 8.16
C ALA A 16 -2.87 2.29 9.23
N ALA A 17 -1.83 3.06 8.87
CA ALA A 17 -1.21 4.04 9.75
C ALA A 17 -2.22 5.11 10.20
N TRP A 18 -3.04 5.60 9.27
CA TRP A 18 -4.11 6.55 9.58
C TRP A 18 -5.13 5.94 10.56
N CYS A 19 -5.63 4.73 10.29
CA CYS A 19 -6.58 4.05 11.17
C CYS A 19 -6.03 3.81 12.56
N ARG A 20 -4.76 3.41 12.68
CA ARG A 20 -4.10 3.18 13.97
C ARG A 20 -3.96 4.49 14.77
N ALA A 21 -3.52 5.55 14.14
CA ALA A 21 -3.42 6.86 14.79
C ALA A 21 -4.80 7.39 15.19
N ALA A 22 -5.82 7.21 14.35
CA ALA A 22 -7.20 7.59 14.64
C ALA A 22 -7.79 6.77 15.80
N ALA A 23 -7.52 5.45 15.85
CA ALA A 23 -7.94 4.60 16.96
C ALA A 23 -7.32 5.05 18.30
N LEU A 24 -6.00 5.31 18.32
CA LEU A 24 -5.31 5.83 19.50
C LEU A 24 -5.85 7.19 19.96
N ALA A 25 -6.10 8.10 19.01
CA ALA A 25 -6.67 9.41 19.30
C ALA A 25 -8.10 9.28 19.88
N SER A 26 -8.89 8.35 19.35
CA SER A 26 -10.23 8.05 19.84
C SER A 26 -10.20 7.44 21.26
N HIS A 27 -9.28 6.50 21.54
CA HIS A 27 -9.07 5.96 22.88
C HIS A 27 -8.63 7.03 23.89
N ALA A 28 -7.86 8.03 23.44
CA ALA A 28 -7.45 9.17 24.26
C ALA A 28 -8.58 10.19 24.48
N GLY A 29 -9.77 9.97 23.91
CA GLY A 29 -10.92 10.87 24.05
C GLY A 29 -10.76 12.21 23.31
N LEU A 30 -9.92 12.25 22.28
CA LEU A 30 -9.76 13.46 21.47
C LEU A 30 -11.02 13.72 20.63
N ASP A 31 -11.34 15.00 20.46
CA ASP A 31 -12.39 15.42 19.56
C ASP A 31 -12.08 15.07 18.10
N ALA A 32 -13.11 14.95 17.28
CA ALA A 32 -12.99 14.52 15.89
C ALA A 32 -12.02 15.35 15.05
N GLY A 33 -11.94 16.67 15.29
CA GLY A 33 -11.01 17.57 14.57
C GLY A 33 -9.55 17.25 14.90
N ARG A 34 -9.20 17.12 16.17
CA ARG A 34 -7.84 16.77 16.61
C ARG A 34 -7.46 15.35 16.21
N LEU A 35 -8.42 14.42 16.27
CA LEU A 35 -8.24 13.06 15.80
C LEU A 35 -7.81 13.04 14.33
N VAL A 36 -8.53 13.74 13.45
CA VAL A 36 -8.19 13.82 12.02
C VAL A 36 -6.84 14.50 11.80
N GLY A 37 -6.54 15.56 12.53
CA GLY A 37 -5.24 16.24 12.44
C GLY A 37 -4.09 15.30 12.76
N LEU A 38 -4.20 14.56 13.86
CA LEU A 38 -3.18 13.62 14.32
C LEU A 38 -3.04 12.41 13.39
N ALA A 39 -4.16 11.82 12.98
CA ALA A 39 -4.17 10.71 12.04
C ALA A 39 -3.59 11.08 10.67
N SER A 40 -3.88 12.31 10.20
CA SER A 40 -3.36 12.81 8.93
C SER A 40 -1.84 13.07 8.98
N SER A 41 -1.30 13.43 10.13
CA SER A 41 0.14 13.57 10.33
C SER A 41 0.88 12.23 10.32
N ALA A 42 0.22 11.15 10.76
CA ALA A 42 0.75 9.79 10.75
C ALA A 42 0.74 9.15 9.33
N ALA A 43 -0.08 9.66 8.43
CA ALA A 43 -0.25 9.15 7.06
C ALA A 43 -0.16 10.26 6.00
N PRO A 44 1.01 10.90 5.84
CA PRO A 44 1.17 12.06 4.94
C PRO A 44 0.92 11.72 3.47
N GLY A 45 1.12 10.46 3.07
CA GLY A 45 0.88 9.99 1.70
C GLY A 45 -0.58 10.04 1.27
N LEU A 46 -1.53 10.00 2.21
CA LEU A 46 -2.95 10.16 1.93
C LEU A 46 -3.32 11.62 1.61
N ARG A 47 -2.48 12.59 1.96
CA ARG A 47 -2.68 14.04 1.70
C ARG A 47 -4.07 14.52 2.09
N ILE A 48 -4.55 14.11 3.26
CA ILE A 48 -5.85 14.54 3.79
C ILE A 48 -5.73 15.99 4.22
N ALA A 49 -6.61 16.84 3.70
CA ALA A 49 -6.68 18.25 4.10
C ALA A 49 -7.46 18.36 5.42
N SER A 50 -6.79 18.13 6.55
CA SER A 50 -7.39 18.14 7.89
C SER A 50 -8.20 19.42 8.17
N GLY A 51 -7.72 20.60 7.75
CA GLY A 51 -8.45 21.84 7.91
C GLY A 51 -9.80 21.90 7.19
N ARG A 52 -9.93 21.22 6.03
CA ARG A 52 -11.24 21.10 5.34
C ARG A 52 -12.18 20.14 6.07
N VAL A 53 -11.64 19.08 6.64
CA VAL A 53 -12.44 18.16 7.46
C VAL A 53 -12.93 18.87 8.71
N GLU A 54 -12.05 19.58 9.42
CA GLU A 54 -12.42 20.37 10.59
C GLU A 54 -13.49 21.42 10.30
N ALA A 55 -13.41 22.12 9.16
CA ALA A 55 -14.42 23.09 8.77
C ALA A 55 -15.79 22.41 8.63
N ARG A 56 -15.86 21.27 7.95
CA ARG A 56 -17.10 20.52 7.80
C ARG A 56 -17.67 19.99 9.12
N LEU A 57 -16.79 19.52 10.01
CA LEU A 57 -17.22 19.10 11.36
C LEU A 57 -17.82 20.26 12.14
N ARG A 58 -17.27 21.48 12.02
CA ARG A 58 -17.86 22.71 12.63
C ARG A 58 -19.20 23.08 12.03
N ASP A 59 -19.41 22.78 10.75
CA ASP A 59 -20.69 22.98 10.04
C ASP A 59 -21.74 21.91 10.38
N GLY A 60 -21.40 20.96 11.28
CA GLY A 60 -22.34 19.93 11.77
C GLY A 60 -22.35 18.64 10.94
N ALA A 61 -21.41 18.46 10.01
CA ALA A 61 -21.27 17.19 9.28
C ALA A 61 -20.75 16.07 10.20
N THR A 62 -21.13 14.83 9.91
CA THR A 62 -20.55 13.66 10.58
C THR A 62 -19.08 13.49 10.19
N LEU A 63 -18.32 12.75 10.97
CA LEU A 63 -16.92 12.47 10.67
C LEU A 63 -16.77 11.71 9.33
N GLU A 64 -17.67 10.74 9.08
CA GLU A 64 -17.73 10.02 7.81
C GLU A 64 -17.94 10.97 6.62
N GLU A 65 -18.97 11.84 6.70
CA GLU A 65 -19.28 12.81 5.62
C GLU A 65 -18.14 13.79 5.37
N ALA A 66 -17.51 14.28 6.43
CA ALA A 66 -16.41 15.21 6.35
C ALA A 66 -15.17 14.57 5.69
N LEU A 67 -14.87 13.31 6.02
CA LEU A 67 -13.78 12.55 5.42
C LEU A 67 -14.09 12.14 3.97
N ALA A 68 -15.32 11.72 3.66
CA ALA A 68 -15.76 11.36 2.32
C ALA A 68 -15.62 12.54 1.34
N ALA A 69 -15.90 13.75 1.79
CA ALA A 69 -15.75 14.95 0.98
C ALA A 69 -14.32 15.28 0.55
N VAL A 70 -13.32 14.77 1.27
CA VAL A 70 -11.90 14.91 0.91
C VAL A 70 -11.45 13.86 -0.10
N GLY A 71 -12.17 12.72 -0.20
CA GLY A 71 -12.03 11.70 -1.25
C GLY A 71 -10.67 10.97 -1.31
N ARG A 72 -9.92 10.93 -0.21
CA ARG A 72 -8.56 10.35 -0.15
C ARG A 72 -8.49 9.00 0.57
N LEU A 73 -9.44 8.73 1.44
CA LEU A 73 -9.50 7.49 2.20
C LEU A 73 -10.19 6.37 1.41
N PRO A 74 -9.76 5.11 1.57
CA PRO A 74 -10.47 3.96 1.05
C PRO A 74 -11.90 3.89 1.59
N ARG A 75 -12.81 3.38 0.78
CA ARG A 75 -14.22 3.27 1.15
C ARG A 75 -14.44 2.44 2.42
N THR A 76 -13.65 1.38 2.58
CA THR A 76 -13.66 0.54 3.78
C THR A 76 -13.35 1.30 5.08
N VAL A 77 -12.48 2.32 5.01
CA VAL A 77 -12.17 3.17 6.16
C VAL A 77 -13.33 4.10 6.47
N LEU A 78 -13.96 4.69 5.45
CA LEU A 78 -15.12 5.57 5.62
C LEU A 78 -16.30 4.82 6.26
N GLU A 79 -16.61 3.63 5.75
CA GLU A 79 -17.65 2.75 6.28
C GLU A 79 -17.37 2.37 7.75
N ALA A 80 -16.11 2.05 8.08
CA ALA A 80 -15.71 1.72 9.45
C ALA A 80 -15.85 2.91 10.40
N VAL A 81 -15.53 4.13 9.94
CA VAL A 81 -15.74 5.36 10.70
C VAL A 81 -17.23 5.59 10.94
N GLY A 82 -18.06 5.50 9.89
CA GLY A 82 -19.50 5.71 10.02
C GLY A 82 -20.16 4.72 10.98
N VAL A 83 -19.85 3.42 10.86
CA VAL A 83 -20.33 2.39 11.78
C VAL A 83 -19.86 2.68 13.22
N GLY A 84 -18.58 3.00 13.38
CA GLY A 84 -18.01 3.32 14.69
C GLY A 84 -18.63 4.56 15.34
N GLU A 85 -18.94 5.59 14.54
CA GLU A 85 -19.59 6.82 15.00
C GLU A 85 -21.01 6.56 15.53
N VAL A 86 -21.79 5.76 14.79
CA VAL A 86 -23.17 5.39 15.19
C VAL A 86 -23.18 4.48 16.43
N THR A 87 -22.25 3.55 16.52
CA THR A 87 -22.20 2.56 17.62
C THR A 87 -21.40 3.03 18.83
N GLY A 88 -20.67 4.15 18.73
CA GLY A 88 -19.75 4.61 19.78
C GLY A 88 -18.48 3.77 19.92
N THR A 89 -18.20 2.87 18.97
CA THR A 89 -17.05 1.94 18.97
C THR A 89 -15.99 2.30 17.94
N THR A 90 -15.84 3.57 17.62
CA THR A 90 -14.90 4.07 16.58
C THR A 90 -13.48 3.57 16.81
N ALA A 91 -13.00 3.63 18.04
CA ALA A 91 -11.64 3.21 18.38
C ALA A 91 -11.37 1.74 18.07
N GLU A 92 -12.26 0.85 18.52
CA GLU A 92 -12.13 -0.60 18.31
C GLU A 92 -12.28 -0.99 16.84
N THR A 93 -13.22 -0.36 16.15
CA THR A 93 -13.49 -0.63 14.73
C THR A 93 -12.29 -0.22 13.87
N LEU A 94 -11.71 0.95 14.13
CA LEU A 94 -10.53 1.43 13.44
C LEU A 94 -9.27 0.62 13.78
N ASP A 95 -9.12 0.15 15.02
CA ASP A 95 -7.98 -0.68 15.41
C ASP A 95 -8.00 -2.05 14.72
N ARG A 96 -9.16 -2.70 14.65
CA ARG A 96 -9.34 -3.95 13.89
C ARG A 96 -9.07 -3.77 12.40
N LEU A 97 -9.54 -2.66 11.83
CA LEU A 97 -9.31 -2.36 10.42
C LEU A 97 -7.84 -2.05 10.14
N ALA A 98 -7.16 -1.33 11.05
CA ALA A 98 -5.73 -1.07 10.94
C ALA A 98 -4.92 -2.37 10.87
N ALA A 99 -5.17 -3.32 11.78
CA ALA A 99 -4.51 -4.62 11.80
C ALA A 99 -4.70 -5.38 10.48
N ARG A 100 -5.92 -5.39 9.96
CA ARG A 100 -6.23 -6.03 8.67
C ARG A 100 -5.51 -5.37 7.49
N LEU A 101 -5.52 -4.05 7.42
CA LEU A 101 -4.84 -3.30 6.36
C LEU A 101 -3.31 -3.46 6.41
N GLU A 102 -2.74 -3.54 7.61
CA GLU A 102 -1.31 -3.84 7.80
C GLU A 102 -0.95 -5.22 7.26
N GLU A 103 -1.77 -6.22 7.53
CA GLU A 103 -1.56 -7.60 7.04
C GLU A 103 -1.66 -7.65 5.50
N GLU A 104 -2.69 -7.01 4.92
CA GLU A 104 -2.84 -6.89 3.47
C GLU A 104 -1.66 -6.14 2.82
N ALA A 105 -1.15 -5.10 3.46
CA ALA A 105 0.02 -4.36 2.99
C ALA A 105 1.27 -5.24 3.02
N ARG A 106 1.52 -5.98 4.11
CA ARG A 106 2.65 -6.91 4.23
C ARG A 106 2.61 -8.00 3.18
N ALA A 107 1.44 -8.60 2.95
CA ALA A 107 1.26 -9.61 1.91
C ALA A 107 1.59 -9.04 0.50
N GLY A 108 1.17 -7.81 0.23
CA GLY A 108 1.50 -7.12 -1.02
C GLY A 108 2.99 -6.86 -1.20
N PHE A 109 3.70 -6.46 -0.15
CA PHE A 109 5.16 -6.27 -0.18
C PHE A 109 5.91 -7.59 -0.38
N THR A 110 5.50 -8.66 0.31
CA THR A 110 6.11 -9.99 0.16
C THR A 110 5.96 -10.52 -1.26
N ALA A 111 4.78 -10.38 -1.86
CA ALA A 111 4.55 -10.76 -3.25
C ALA A 111 5.41 -9.95 -4.23
N ALA A 112 5.59 -8.65 -4.01
CA ALA A 112 6.42 -7.80 -4.83
C ALA A 112 7.90 -8.20 -4.76
N VAL A 113 8.42 -8.48 -3.56
CA VAL A 113 9.80 -8.95 -3.37
C VAL A 113 10.02 -10.29 -4.03
N ALA A 114 9.09 -11.24 -3.90
CA ALA A 114 9.17 -12.55 -4.56
C ALA A 114 9.18 -12.41 -6.09
N ALA A 115 8.35 -11.55 -6.66
CA ALA A 115 8.31 -11.29 -8.10
C ALA A 115 9.63 -10.70 -8.63
N ILE A 116 10.24 -9.76 -7.89
CA ILE A 116 11.54 -9.18 -8.25
C ILE A 116 12.65 -10.25 -8.19
N GLY A 117 12.65 -11.09 -7.15
CA GLY A 117 13.60 -12.19 -7.01
C GLY A 117 13.50 -13.20 -8.17
N PHE A 118 12.28 -13.56 -8.56
CA PHE A 118 12.04 -14.46 -9.68
C PHE A 118 12.49 -13.85 -11.02
N LEU A 119 12.24 -12.56 -11.23
CA LEU A 119 12.69 -11.86 -12.42
C LEU A 119 14.23 -11.81 -12.51
N ALA A 120 14.90 -11.51 -11.41
CA ALA A 120 16.35 -11.52 -11.34
C ALA A 120 16.93 -12.91 -11.66
N TRP A 121 16.30 -13.96 -11.14
CA TRP A 121 16.70 -15.35 -11.43
C TRP A 121 16.53 -15.69 -12.92
N LEU A 122 15.42 -15.26 -13.54
CA LEU A 122 15.19 -15.46 -14.98
C LEU A 122 16.25 -14.74 -15.85
N VAL A 123 16.67 -13.53 -15.46
CA VAL A 123 17.71 -12.77 -16.17
C VAL A 123 19.03 -13.52 -16.11
N VAL A 124 19.41 -14.03 -14.93
CA VAL A 124 20.66 -14.80 -14.76
C VAL A 124 20.61 -16.10 -15.54
N ALA A 125 19.50 -16.86 -15.46
CA ALA A 125 19.33 -18.10 -16.22
C ALA A 125 19.38 -17.86 -17.74
N GLY A 126 18.75 -16.80 -18.21
CA GLY A 126 18.78 -16.40 -19.63
C GLY A 126 20.18 -16.02 -20.08
N LEU A 127 20.94 -15.30 -19.25
CA LEU A 127 22.33 -14.96 -19.55
C LEU A 127 23.23 -16.20 -19.66
N ILE A 128 23.09 -17.14 -18.73
CA ILE A 128 23.83 -18.41 -18.78
C ILE A 128 23.47 -19.21 -20.05
N ALA A 129 22.20 -19.33 -20.37
CA ALA A 129 21.74 -20.01 -21.56
C ALA A 129 22.32 -19.38 -22.85
N LEU A 130 22.33 -18.04 -22.91
CA LEU A 130 22.88 -17.30 -24.03
C LEU A 130 24.39 -17.55 -24.19
N VAL A 131 25.14 -17.54 -23.09
CA VAL A 131 26.57 -17.82 -23.11
C VAL A 131 26.85 -19.25 -23.58
N VAL A 132 26.12 -20.22 -23.05
CA VAL A 132 26.26 -21.64 -23.46
C VAL A 132 25.95 -21.80 -24.95
N PHE A 133 24.88 -21.18 -25.44
CA PHE A 133 24.52 -21.23 -26.85
C PHE A 133 25.57 -20.61 -27.76
N ARG A 134 26.16 -19.51 -27.32
CA ARG A 134 27.25 -18.84 -28.04
C ARG A 134 28.49 -19.72 -28.15
N PHE A 135 28.89 -20.38 -27.06
CA PHE A 135 30.00 -21.34 -27.08
C PHE A 135 29.70 -22.54 -27.99
N ALA A 136 28.52 -23.13 -27.87
CA ALA A 136 28.12 -24.27 -28.71
C ALA A 136 28.15 -23.92 -30.22
N SER A 137 27.69 -22.75 -30.61
CA SER A 137 27.71 -22.27 -32.00
C SER A 137 29.16 -22.07 -32.50
N PHE A 138 30.05 -21.58 -31.64
CA PHE A 138 31.45 -21.39 -31.98
C PHE A 138 32.16 -22.75 -32.24
N TYR A 139 31.92 -23.75 -31.36
CA TYR A 139 32.47 -25.08 -31.53
C TYR A 139 31.89 -25.81 -32.77
N ALA A 140 30.60 -25.66 -33.06
CA ALA A 140 29.98 -26.24 -34.25
C ALA A 140 30.55 -25.65 -35.56
N GLY A 141 30.93 -24.36 -35.55
CA GLY A 141 31.63 -23.71 -36.68
C GLY A 141 33.00 -24.29 -36.96
N ILE A 142 33.79 -24.55 -35.91
CA ILE A 142 35.14 -25.14 -36.02
C ILE A 142 35.06 -26.58 -36.59
N LEU A 143 34.12 -27.37 -36.09
CA LEU A 143 33.93 -28.76 -36.54
C LEU A 143 33.52 -28.86 -38.01
N ARG A 144 32.67 -27.91 -38.50
CA ARG A 144 32.30 -27.86 -39.93
C ARG A 144 33.49 -27.53 -40.84
N GLN A 145 34.41 -26.68 -40.40
CA GLN A 145 35.61 -26.33 -41.15
C GLN A 145 36.60 -27.48 -41.22
N ALA A 146 36.68 -28.33 -40.16
CA ALA A 146 37.56 -29.49 -40.12
C ALA A 146 37.09 -30.66 -40.99
N THR A 147 35.77 -30.78 -41.28
CA THR A 147 35.20 -31.84 -42.13
C THR A 147 35.11 -31.47 -43.60
N SER A 148 35.51 -30.25 -44.00
CA SER A 148 35.54 -29.77 -45.39
C SER A 148 36.92 -29.87 -46.04
N LEU A 149 37.91 -30.44 -45.37
CA LEU A 149 39.24 -30.83 -45.87
C LEU A 149 39.32 -32.33 -46.08
#